data_2d6171b9b1ed65c0b09e26ee2e45149d
#
_entry.id   2d6171b9b1ed65c0b09e26ee2e45149d
#
_cell.length_a   1.000
_cell.length_b   1.000
_cell.length_c   1.000
_cell.angle_alpha   90.00
_cell.angle_beta   90.00
_cell.angle_gamma   90.00
#
_symmetry.space_group_name_H-M   'P 1'
#
loop_
_entity.id
_entity.type
_entity.pdbx_description
1 polymer ?
#
loop_
_entity_poly.entity_id
_entity_poly.type
_entity_poly.pdbx_seq_one_letter_code
_entity_poly.pdbx_strand_id
1 'polypeptide(L)'
;LGDGLMPYLTPREHLPILFDYALNAFTGVDENFNCVLSIPTFVSDNKMAALSAAKYNLAFFAQLPNYRRQWRRAGYKSAINQLKSIWTTSKDRHKAAKVVPSELVEQVCLFGSPDDCRSQMEKFHQSGAKEIILAVSPVDTNRQSATEDALTQLIRK
;
A
#
# COMPACT_ATOMS: atom_id res chain seq x y z
N LEU A 1 18.33 -9.14 16.88
CA LEU A 1 17.17 -8.23 16.92
C LEU A 1 17.35 -7.24 15.81
N GLY A 2 16.28 -6.80 15.13
CA GLY A 2 16.40 -5.91 13.97
C GLY A 2 16.52 -4.45 14.38
N ASP A 3 17.12 -3.64 13.51
CA ASP A 3 17.35 -2.20 13.74
C ASP A 3 16.19 -1.33 13.25
N GLY A 4 15.08 -1.95 12.82
CA GLY A 4 13.92 -1.24 12.30
C GLY A 4 12.74 -2.13 11.96
N LEU A 5 11.65 -1.50 11.55
CA LEU A 5 10.41 -2.14 11.09
C LEU A 5 10.06 -1.64 9.69
N MET A 6 9.77 -2.57 8.77
CA MET A 6 9.34 -2.25 7.41
C MET A 6 7.98 -2.92 7.11
N PRO A 7 6.86 -2.32 7.52
CA PRO A 7 5.54 -2.83 7.19
C PRO A 7 5.23 -2.68 5.70
N TYR A 8 4.40 -3.59 5.19
CA TYR A 8 3.92 -3.57 3.82
C TYR A 8 2.42 -3.77 3.76
N LEU A 9 1.72 -2.97 2.98
CA LEU A 9 0.25 -3.00 2.83
C LEU A 9 -0.51 -2.87 4.16
N THR A 10 0.12 -2.23 5.16
CA THR A 10 -0.54 -1.89 6.42
C THR A 10 -1.37 -0.63 6.22
N PRO A 11 -2.67 -0.65 6.57
CA PRO A 11 -3.50 0.54 6.51
C PRO A 11 -2.86 1.70 7.30
N ARG A 12 -2.81 2.87 6.68
CA ARG A 12 -2.16 4.06 7.23
C ARG A 12 -2.63 4.38 8.66
N GLU A 13 -3.93 4.24 8.92
CA GLU A 13 -4.52 4.48 10.24
C GLU A 13 -3.98 3.55 11.34
N HIS A 14 -3.42 2.40 10.96
CA HIS A 14 -2.84 1.43 11.90
C HIS A 14 -1.34 1.60 12.10
N LEU A 15 -0.67 2.44 11.30
CA LEU A 15 0.78 2.64 11.39
C LEU A 15 1.22 3.21 12.73
N PRO A 16 0.55 4.24 13.31
CA PRO A 16 0.96 4.79 14.60
C PRO A 16 0.97 3.73 15.70
N ILE A 17 -0.09 2.90 15.76
CA ILE A 17 -0.18 1.82 16.75
C ILE A 17 0.91 0.78 16.53
N LEU A 18 1.18 0.42 15.26
CA LEU A 18 2.19 -0.57 14.92
C LEU A 18 3.61 -0.09 15.29
N PHE A 19 3.92 1.16 15.00
CA PHE A 19 5.20 1.76 15.34
C PHE A 19 5.37 1.92 16.85
N ASP A 20 4.33 2.33 17.55
CA ASP A 20 4.34 2.42 19.02
C ASP A 20 4.57 1.05 19.66
N TYR A 21 3.91 0.00 19.18
CA TYR A 21 4.16 -1.37 19.64
C TYR A 21 5.62 -1.81 19.40
N ALA A 22 6.17 -1.49 18.23
CA ALA A 22 7.55 -1.84 17.93
C ALA A 22 8.53 -1.10 18.84
N LEU A 23 8.32 0.19 19.05
CA LEU A 23 9.14 1.02 19.94
C LEU A 23 9.06 0.56 21.40
N ASN A 24 7.87 0.24 21.91
CA ASN A 24 7.68 -0.19 23.29
C ASN A 24 8.11 -1.63 23.57
N ALA A 25 8.15 -2.49 22.54
CA ALA A 25 8.61 -3.89 22.71
C ALA A 25 10.13 -4.00 22.90
N PHE A 26 10.88 -2.98 22.57
CA PHE A 26 12.33 -2.92 22.72
C PHE A 26 12.70 -2.11 23.97
N THR A 27 12.97 -2.80 25.07
CA THR A 27 13.62 -2.16 26.24
C THR A 27 15.02 -1.69 25.83
N GLY A 28 15.21 -0.40 25.67
CA GLY A 28 16.44 0.22 25.17
C GLY A 28 16.36 0.57 23.69
N VAL A 29 15.25 1.20 23.28
CA VAL A 29 15.09 1.74 21.91
C VAL A 29 16.22 2.70 21.64
N ASP A 30 17.11 2.27 20.76
CA ASP A 30 18.09 3.14 20.13
C ASP A 30 17.31 4.22 19.36
N GLU A 31 17.75 5.47 19.49
CA GLU A 31 17.22 6.60 18.68
C GLU A 31 17.28 6.33 17.17
N ASN A 32 18.08 5.33 16.78
CA ASN A 32 18.27 4.84 15.42
C ASN A 32 17.23 3.81 14.95
N PHE A 33 16.23 3.41 15.78
CA PHE A 33 15.20 2.48 15.31
C PHE A 33 14.44 3.07 14.12
N ASN A 34 14.52 2.39 12.98
CA ASN A 34 14.02 2.94 11.73
C ASN A 34 12.63 2.40 11.38
N CYS A 35 11.68 3.31 11.12
CA CYS A 35 10.33 3.02 10.64
C CYS A 35 10.27 3.32 9.14
N VAL A 36 10.62 2.33 8.33
CA VAL A 36 10.61 2.42 6.86
C VAL A 36 9.33 1.80 6.34
N LEU A 37 8.58 2.51 5.50
CA LEU A 37 7.34 2.00 4.91
C LEU A 37 7.51 1.75 3.41
N SER A 38 7.28 0.52 2.96
CA SER A 38 7.22 0.23 1.53
C SER A 38 5.78 0.35 1.03
N ILE A 39 5.54 1.21 0.02
CA ILE A 39 4.21 1.54 -0.48
C ILE A 39 4.09 1.25 -1.98
N PRO A 40 3.14 0.41 -2.42
CA PRO A 40 2.82 0.27 -3.84
C PRO A 40 2.37 1.60 -4.44
N THR A 41 2.99 1.99 -5.55
CA THR A 41 2.81 3.31 -6.15
C THR A 41 2.43 3.18 -7.62
N PHE A 42 1.34 3.85 -8.02
CA PHE A 42 0.73 3.80 -9.36
C PHE A 42 0.53 5.21 -9.88
N VAL A 43 1.50 5.74 -10.63
CA VAL A 43 1.49 7.11 -11.14
C VAL A 43 0.83 7.17 -12.51
N SER A 44 -0.20 8.00 -12.66
CA SER A 44 -0.85 8.30 -13.94
C SER A 44 -1.76 9.53 -13.77
N ASP A 45 -1.79 10.39 -14.78
CA ASP A 45 -2.75 11.50 -14.84
C ASP A 45 -4.19 10.99 -14.97
N ASN A 46 -4.38 9.77 -15.49
CA ASN A 46 -5.65 9.07 -15.44
C ASN A 46 -5.83 8.38 -14.08
N LYS A 47 -6.41 9.10 -13.12
CA LYS A 47 -6.64 8.61 -11.76
C LYS A 47 -7.44 7.31 -11.70
N MET A 48 -8.39 7.10 -12.61
CA MET A 48 -9.19 5.87 -12.65
C MET A 48 -8.36 4.67 -13.11
N ALA A 49 -7.44 4.88 -14.06
CA ALA A 49 -6.52 3.84 -14.48
C ALA A 49 -5.54 3.47 -13.33
N ALA A 50 -4.98 4.47 -12.65
CA ALA A 50 -4.13 4.27 -11.48
C ALA A 50 -4.85 3.50 -10.35
N LEU A 51 -6.08 3.88 -10.02
CA LEU A 51 -6.91 3.19 -9.04
C LEU A 51 -7.20 1.73 -9.45
N SER A 52 -7.50 1.50 -10.74
CA SER A 52 -7.75 0.14 -11.25
C SER A 52 -6.51 -0.74 -11.16
N ALA A 53 -5.34 -0.20 -11.49
CA ALA A 53 -4.07 -0.91 -11.36
C ALA A 53 -3.76 -1.24 -9.89
N ALA A 54 -3.98 -0.30 -8.97
CA ALA A 54 -3.82 -0.51 -7.54
C ALA A 54 -4.78 -1.60 -7.00
N LYS A 55 -6.06 -1.57 -7.38
CA LYS A 55 -7.03 -2.62 -7.02
C LYS A 55 -6.61 -3.98 -7.55
N TYR A 56 -6.13 -4.05 -8.78
CA TYR A 56 -5.64 -5.29 -9.37
C TYR A 56 -4.40 -5.83 -8.64
N ASN A 57 -3.50 -4.94 -8.19
CA ASN A 57 -2.38 -5.32 -7.35
C ASN A 57 -2.83 -5.87 -5.99
N LEU A 58 -3.71 -5.17 -5.27
CA LEU A 58 -4.22 -5.61 -3.96
C LEU A 58 -5.02 -6.91 -4.04
N ALA A 59 -5.74 -7.14 -5.14
CA ALA A 59 -6.43 -8.40 -5.38
C ALA A 59 -5.49 -9.61 -5.32
N PHE A 60 -4.24 -9.48 -5.81
CA PHE A 60 -3.23 -10.53 -5.69
C PHE A 60 -2.89 -10.82 -4.22
N PHE A 61 -2.62 -9.78 -3.43
CA PHE A 61 -2.28 -9.94 -2.01
C PHE A 61 -3.44 -10.47 -1.17
N ALA A 62 -4.69 -10.26 -1.61
CA ALA A 62 -5.87 -10.83 -0.95
C ALA A 62 -5.92 -12.37 -0.96
N GLN A 63 -5.07 -13.05 -1.73
CA GLN A 63 -4.89 -14.51 -1.65
C GLN A 63 -4.20 -14.93 -0.36
N LEU A 64 -3.36 -14.07 0.21
CA LEU A 64 -2.50 -14.39 1.33
C LEU A 64 -3.24 -14.18 2.68
N PRO A 65 -3.23 -15.20 3.57
CA PRO A 65 -4.00 -15.13 4.81
C PRO A 65 -3.61 -14.00 5.75
N ASN A 66 -2.32 -13.62 5.78
CA ASN A 66 -1.79 -12.54 6.61
C ASN A 66 -2.43 -11.18 6.24
N TYR A 67 -2.47 -10.80 4.95
CA TYR A 67 -3.10 -9.55 4.51
C TYR A 67 -4.61 -9.57 4.73
N ARG A 68 -5.28 -10.68 4.45
CA ARG A 68 -6.71 -10.81 4.76
C ARG A 68 -6.99 -10.59 6.25
N ARG A 69 -6.15 -11.11 7.14
CA ARG A 69 -6.30 -10.92 8.60
C ARG A 69 -6.13 -9.46 8.98
N GLN A 70 -5.09 -8.83 8.45
CA GLN A 70 -4.78 -7.43 8.67
C GLN A 70 -5.92 -6.50 8.22
N TRP A 71 -6.36 -6.64 6.97
CA TRP A 71 -7.42 -5.81 6.41
C TRP A 71 -8.80 -6.07 7.03
N ARG A 72 -9.08 -7.29 7.49
CA ARG A 72 -10.29 -7.57 8.28
C ARG A 72 -10.28 -6.83 9.62
N ARG A 73 -9.14 -6.74 10.28
CA ARG A 73 -8.98 -5.98 11.54
C ARG A 73 -9.13 -4.48 11.31
N ALA A 74 -8.76 -4.00 10.12
CA ALA A 74 -8.93 -2.61 9.69
C ALA A 74 -10.36 -2.28 9.21
N GLY A 75 -11.35 -3.14 9.46
CA GLY A 75 -12.76 -2.86 9.15
C GLY A 75 -13.27 -3.40 7.82
N TYR A 76 -12.41 -3.92 6.93
CA TYR A 76 -12.80 -4.38 5.59
C TYR A 76 -13.33 -5.82 5.54
N LYS A 77 -13.92 -6.32 6.63
CA LYS A 77 -14.35 -7.72 6.79
C LYS A 77 -15.26 -8.22 5.65
N SER A 78 -16.24 -7.42 5.24
CA SER A 78 -17.20 -7.80 4.17
C SER A 78 -16.48 -8.00 2.83
N ALA A 79 -15.73 -7.01 2.38
CA ALA A 79 -14.97 -7.07 1.13
C ALA A 79 -13.96 -8.23 1.12
N ILE A 80 -13.27 -8.44 2.25
CA ILE A 80 -12.28 -9.54 2.37
C ILE A 80 -12.94 -10.92 2.31
N ASN A 81 -14.17 -11.08 2.83
CA ASN A 81 -14.91 -12.34 2.68
C ASN A 81 -15.31 -12.60 1.22
N GLN A 82 -15.75 -11.55 0.48
CA GLN A 82 -16.05 -11.66 -0.94
C GLN A 82 -14.79 -12.01 -1.75
N LEU A 83 -13.67 -11.33 -1.49
CA LEU A 83 -12.37 -11.63 -2.11
C LEU A 83 -11.96 -13.08 -1.87
N LYS A 84 -12.08 -13.57 -0.63
CA LYS A 84 -11.79 -14.97 -0.30
C LYS A 84 -12.67 -15.93 -1.12
N SER A 85 -13.97 -15.65 -1.24
CA SER A 85 -14.90 -16.45 -2.03
C SER A 85 -14.49 -16.51 -3.50
N ILE A 86 -14.19 -15.35 -4.13
CA ILE A 86 -13.75 -15.28 -5.53
C ILE A 86 -12.47 -16.10 -5.75
N TRP A 87 -11.49 -15.96 -4.86
CA TRP A 87 -10.25 -16.74 -4.95
C TRP A 87 -10.46 -18.26 -4.79
N THR A 88 -11.41 -18.66 -3.96
CA THR A 88 -11.73 -20.08 -3.74
C THR A 88 -12.48 -20.68 -4.93
N THR A 89 -13.41 -19.93 -5.55
CA THR A 89 -14.32 -20.45 -6.57
C THR A 89 -13.79 -20.31 -7.99
N SER A 90 -13.31 -19.11 -8.37
CA SER A 90 -12.95 -18.82 -9.76
C SER A 90 -11.47 -18.52 -9.99
N LYS A 91 -10.72 -18.16 -8.94
CA LYS A 91 -9.32 -17.68 -9.01
C LYS A 91 -9.13 -16.52 -9.98
N ASP A 92 -10.20 -15.77 -10.26
CA ASP A 92 -10.23 -14.67 -11.23
C ASP A 92 -9.79 -13.37 -10.56
N ARG A 93 -8.57 -12.94 -10.85
CA ARG A 93 -7.99 -11.72 -10.30
C ARG A 93 -8.73 -10.45 -10.75
N HIS A 94 -9.27 -10.42 -11.97
CA HIS A 94 -10.03 -9.26 -12.46
C HIS A 94 -11.36 -9.11 -11.71
N LYS A 95 -12.06 -10.23 -11.46
CA LYS A 95 -13.25 -10.22 -10.58
C LYS A 95 -12.89 -9.81 -9.17
N ALA A 96 -11.80 -10.31 -8.62
CA ALA A 96 -11.32 -9.94 -7.29
C ALA A 96 -10.99 -8.44 -7.22
N ALA A 97 -10.33 -7.87 -8.23
CA ALA A 97 -10.01 -6.44 -8.27
C ALA A 97 -11.23 -5.52 -8.17
N LYS A 98 -12.37 -5.93 -8.78
CA LYS A 98 -13.62 -5.14 -8.72
C LYS A 98 -14.21 -5.04 -7.31
N VAL A 99 -13.88 -5.98 -6.43
CA VAL A 99 -14.39 -6.05 -5.05
C VAL A 99 -13.46 -5.33 -4.06
N VAL A 100 -12.23 -5.01 -4.45
CA VAL A 100 -11.31 -4.24 -3.59
C VAL A 100 -11.89 -2.85 -3.35
N PRO A 101 -12.13 -2.45 -2.07
CA PRO A 101 -12.64 -1.11 -1.74
C PRO A 101 -11.62 -0.03 -2.13
N SER A 102 -12.10 1.10 -2.66
CA SER A 102 -11.24 2.24 -2.96
C SER A 102 -10.62 2.81 -1.68
N GLU A 103 -11.36 2.81 -0.59
CA GLU A 103 -10.92 3.25 0.74
C GLU A 103 -9.73 2.42 1.24
N LEU A 104 -9.71 1.11 0.98
CA LEU A 104 -8.54 0.28 1.30
C LEU A 104 -7.34 0.68 0.45
N VAL A 105 -7.54 0.97 -0.85
CA VAL A 105 -6.45 1.44 -1.72
C VAL A 105 -5.84 2.73 -1.18
N GLU A 106 -6.67 3.69 -0.77
CA GLU A 106 -6.24 4.97 -0.18
C GLU A 106 -5.45 4.81 1.13
N GLN A 107 -5.68 3.71 1.83
CA GLN A 107 -5.00 3.40 3.08
C GLN A 107 -3.64 2.71 2.90
N VAL A 108 -3.38 2.08 1.75
CA VAL A 108 -2.19 1.21 1.59
C VAL A 108 -1.38 1.45 0.31
N CYS A 109 -1.84 2.32 -0.59
CA CYS A 109 -1.17 2.63 -1.87
C CYS A 109 -1.03 4.14 -2.08
N LEU A 110 -0.13 4.53 -3.00
CA LEU A 110 -0.13 5.82 -3.65
C LEU A 110 -0.65 5.65 -5.07
N PHE A 111 -1.58 6.51 -5.51
CA PHE A 111 -2.12 6.43 -6.87
C PHE A 111 -2.67 7.77 -7.36
N GLY A 112 -2.61 7.98 -8.66
CA GLY A 112 -3.05 9.19 -9.34
C GLY A 112 -1.90 9.96 -9.96
N SER A 113 -2.10 11.28 -10.15
CA SER A 113 -1.06 12.16 -10.66
C SER A 113 0.15 12.23 -9.72
N PRO A 114 1.31 12.74 -10.17
CA PRO A 114 2.45 12.97 -9.29
C PRO A 114 2.12 13.82 -8.07
N ASP A 115 1.26 14.84 -8.22
CA ASP A 115 0.81 15.70 -7.12
C ASP A 115 -0.11 14.94 -6.15
N ASP A 116 -1.03 14.11 -6.66
CA ASP A 116 -1.84 13.21 -5.83
C ASP A 116 -0.94 12.30 -4.98
N CYS A 117 0.08 11.68 -5.59
CA CYS A 117 0.99 10.79 -4.90
C CYS A 117 1.82 11.52 -3.84
N ARG A 118 2.33 12.73 -4.13
CA ARG A 118 3.05 13.56 -3.15
C ARG A 118 2.17 13.92 -1.95
N SER A 119 0.95 14.35 -2.20
CA SER A 119 -0.03 14.64 -1.13
C SER A 119 -0.37 13.43 -0.27
N GLN A 120 -0.42 12.25 -0.88
CA GLN A 120 -0.65 11.00 -0.16
C GLN A 120 0.58 10.57 0.65
N MET A 121 1.81 10.74 0.12
CA MET A 121 3.06 10.48 0.87
C MET A 121 3.11 11.29 2.17
N GLU A 122 2.75 12.58 2.11
CA GLU A 122 2.71 13.42 3.30
C GLU A 122 1.83 12.84 4.41
N LYS A 123 0.66 12.29 4.05
CA LYS A 123 -0.23 11.63 5.01
C LYS A 123 0.40 10.38 5.65
N PHE A 124 1.24 9.65 4.91
CA PHE A 124 1.99 8.51 5.48
C PHE A 124 3.10 8.97 6.42
N HIS A 125 3.81 10.07 6.10
CA HIS A 125 4.77 10.68 7.02
C HIS A 125 4.11 11.15 8.31
N GLN A 126 2.95 11.81 8.22
CA GLN A 126 2.16 12.21 9.39
C GLN A 126 1.70 11.01 10.24
N SER A 127 1.62 9.81 9.67
CA SER A 127 1.32 8.57 10.40
C SER A 127 2.56 7.88 11.00
N GLY A 128 3.72 8.54 11.01
CA GLY A 128 4.94 8.09 11.67
C GLY A 128 5.96 7.37 10.78
N ALA A 129 5.72 7.24 9.47
CA ALA A 129 6.75 6.71 8.56
C ALA A 129 7.90 7.72 8.42
N LYS A 130 9.10 7.36 8.89
CA LYS A 130 10.30 8.19 8.76
C LYS A 130 10.82 8.18 7.32
N GLU A 131 10.82 7.02 6.71
CA GLU A 131 11.26 6.81 5.33
C GLU A 131 10.20 6.05 4.53
N ILE A 132 10.06 6.38 3.25
CA ILE A 132 9.13 5.72 2.33
C ILE A 132 9.89 5.15 1.15
N ILE A 133 9.73 3.85 0.93
CA ILE A 133 10.19 3.15 -0.28
C ILE A 133 9.03 3.08 -1.25
N LEU A 134 9.18 3.68 -2.42
CA LEU A 134 8.18 3.63 -3.47
C LEU A 134 8.32 2.35 -4.30
N ALA A 135 7.36 1.42 -4.14
CA ALA A 135 7.26 0.24 -4.97
C ALA A 135 6.46 0.59 -6.23
N VAL A 136 7.10 1.28 -7.18
CA VAL A 136 6.44 1.78 -8.39
C VAL A 136 6.06 0.63 -9.31
N SER A 137 4.80 0.64 -9.75
CA SER A 137 4.24 -0.31 -10.72
C SER A 137 3.64 0.45 -11.90
N PRO A 138 3.84 -0.02 -13.15
CA PRO A 138 3.29 0.63 -14.32
C PRO A 138 1.76 0.56 -14.31
N VAL A 139 1.12 1.63 -14.73
CA VAL A 139 -0.32 1.70 -14.95
C VAL A 139 -0.68 1.24 -16.36
N ASP A 140 0.19 1.55 -17.32
CA ASP A 140 0.05 1.20 -18.73
C ASP A 140 0.95 0.03 -19.16
N THR A 141 0.75 -0.47 -20.36
CA THR A 141 1.38 -1.70 -20.88
C THR A 141 2.89 -1.60 -21.15
N ASN A 142 3.45 -0.41 -21.29
CA ASN A 142 4.89 -0.21 -21.50
C ASN A 142 5.63 -0.06 -20.16
N ARG A 143 6.08 -1.19 -19.62
CA ARG A 143 6.52 -1.31 -18.21
C ARG A 143 7.77 -0.50 -17.85
N GLN A 144 8.76 -0.41 -18.73
CA GLN A 144 10.05 0.17 -18.33
C GLN A 144 10.04 1.69 -18.40
N SER A 145 9.63 2.28 -19.53
CA SER A 145 9.54 3.73 -19.66
C SER A 145 8.55 4.35 -18.68
N ALA A 146 7.39 3.71 -18.48
CA ALA A 146 6.38 4.21 -17.54
C ALA A 146 6.88 4.26 -16.09
N THR A 147 7.74 3.33 -15.67
CA THR A 147 8.32 3.34 -14.31
C THR A 147 9.37 4.44 -14.18
N GLU A 148 10.25 4.62 -15.17
CA GLU A 148 11.27 5.67 -15.19
C GLU A 148 10.64 7.06 -15.23
N ASP A 149 9.62 7.24 -16.06
CA ASP A 149 8.85 8.49 -16.15
C ASP A 149 8.15 8.82 -14.82
N ALA A 150 7.50 7.84 -14.21
CA ALA A 150 6.83 7.98 -12.92
C ALA A 150 7.80 8.40 -11.82
N LEU A 151 8.96 7.75 -11.72
CA LEU A 151 10.00 8.10 -10.74
C LEU A 151 10.53 9.52 -10.99
N THR A 152 10.80 9.85 -12.25
CA THR A 152 11.28 11.19 -12.63
C THR A 152 10.29 12.28 -12.25
N GLN A 153 8.99 12.04 -12.48
CA GLN A 153 7.93 12.99 -12.14
C GLN A 153 7.70 13.13 -10.63
N LEU A 154 7.89 12.06 -9.85
CA LEU A 154 7.76 12.11 -8.40
C LEU A 154 8.91 12.83 -7.70
N ILE A 155 10.13 12.75 -8.26
CA ILE A 155 11.35 13.35 -7.69
C ILE A 155 11.50 14.84 -8.07
N ARG A 156 10.99 15.24 -9.23
CA ARG A 156 11.03 16.66 -9.66
C ARG A 156 10.11 17.48 -8.74
N LYS A 157 10.72 18.44 -8.04
CA LYS A 157 10.00 19.50 -7.31
C LYS A 157 9.40 20.52 -8.28
#